data_a9ae58fd41712f118121a9a16eb1bce8
#
_entry.id   a9ae58fd41712f118121a9a16eb1bce8
#
_cell.length_a   1.000
_cell.length_b   1.000
_cell.length_c   1.000
_cell.angle_alpha   90.00
_cell.angle_beta   90.00
_cell.angle_gamma   90.00
#
_symmetry.space_group_name_H-M   'P 1'
#
loop_
_entity.id
_entity.type
_entity.pdbx_description
1 polymer ?
#
loop_
_entity_poly.entity_id
_entity_poly.type
_entity_poly.pdbx_seq_one_letter_code
_entity_poly.pdbx_strand_id
1 'polypeptide(L)'
;DIDALLKMADRGNKIMLVSSSFTKLLEDTLKFDCTYSYFRSVDLKKYAASLLKRDSIYWIGDPKVYPQQIFRFYPQFCKSYFRQYDSLPVRKLAEIDLAKDMGNALDELDSTTVSRNYHPLVAMVRPWGKGEVVLVSTPLLFTNYGVLDEKNATYIFRILSQIGELPVVRT
;
A
#
# COMPACT_ATOMS: atom_id res chain seq x y z
N ASP A 1 -5.68 0.03 -20.64
CA ASP A 1 -7.12 0.32 -20.57
C ASP A 1 -7.72 -0.35 -19.32
N ILE A 2 -8.17 0.46 -18.35
CA ILE A 2 -8.71 0.00 -17.06
C ILE A 2 -9.90 -0.93 -17.25
N ASP A 3 -10.78 -0.60 -18.19
CA ASP A 3 -11.98 -1.41 -18.46
C ASP A 3 -11.62 -2.83 -18.93
N ALA A 4 -10.57 -2.97 -19.73
CA ALA A 4 -10.11 -4.28 -20.17
C ALA A 4 -9.57 -5.10 -18.99
N LEU A 5 -8.80 -4.49 -18.09
CA LEU A 5 -8.29 -5.14 -16.87
C LEU A 5 -9.44 -5.58 -15.96
N LEU A 6 -10.41 -4.70 -15.71
CA LEU A 6 -11.55 -5.03 -14.86
C LEU A 6 -12.45 -6.13 -15.48
N LYS A 7 -12.62 -6.14 -16.81
CA LYS A 7 -13.28 -7.25 -17.51
C LYS A 7 -12.52 -8.58 -17.38
N MET A 8 -11.19 -8.54 -17.31
CA MET A 8 -10.39 -9.76 -17.04
C MET A 8 -10.64 -10.26 -15.62
N ALA A 9 -10.63 -9.36 -14.62
CA ALA A 9 -10.95 -9.73 -13.24
C ALA A 9 -12.38 -10.29 -13.13
N ASP A 10 -13.36 -9.67 -13.78
CA ASP A 10 -14.75 -10.13 -13.78
C ASP A 10 -14.89 -11.58 -14.28
N ARG A 11 -14.03 -12.01 -15.19
CA ARG A 11 -13.98 -13.38 -15.72
C ARG A 11 -13.29 -14.41 -14.80
N GLY A 12 -12.82 -14.00 -13.64
CA GLY A 12 -12.17 -14.86 -12.66
C GLY A 12 -10.64 -14.76 -12.61
N ASN A 13 -10.04 -13.82 -13.33
CA ASN A 13 -8.61 -13.59 -13.24
C ASN A 13 -8.26 -12.75 -12.00
N LYS A 14 -7.02 -12.90 -11.53
CA LYS A 14 -6.47 -12.06 -10.49
C LYS A 14 -5.55 -11.01 -11.11
N ILE A 15 -5.77 -9.76 -10.77
CA ILE A 15 -5.00 -8.61 -11.28
C ILE A 15 -4.26 -7.98 -10.12
N MET A 16 -2.99 -7.65 -10.32
CA MET A 16 -2.19 -6.90 -9.36
C MET A 16 -1.82 -5.54 -9.95
N LEU A 17 -2.15 -4.49 -9.22
CA LEU A 17 -1.80 -3.11 -9.56
C LEU A 17 -0.89 -2.55 -8.47
N VAL A 18 0.33 -2.20 -8.85
CA VAL A 18 1.34 -1.66 -7.93
C VAL A 18 1.71 -0.26 -8.40
N SER A 19 1.28 0.76 -7.65
CA SER A 19 1.51 2.16 -8.02
C SER A 19 1.47 3.06 -6.78
N SER A 20 2.21 4.16 -6.78
CA SER A 20 2.09 5.21 -5.76
C SER A 20 0.87 6.11 -5.94
N SER A 21 0.23 6.07 -7.10
CA SER A 21 -0.99 6.82 -7.39
C SER A 21 -1.84 6.03 -8.39
N PHE A 22 -3.15 6.21 -8.31
CA PHE A 22 -4.12 5.58 -9.19
C PHE A 22 -4.94 6.65 -9.91
N THR A 23 -5.50 6.30 -11.06
CA THR A 23 -6.39 7.22 -11.77
C THR A 23 -7.72 7.34 -11.03
N LYS A 24 -8.33 8.52 -11.06
CA LYS A 24 -9.62 8.77 -10.41
C LYS A 24 -10.71 7.80 -10.90
N LEU A 25 -10.68 7.46 -12.19
CA LEU A 25 -11.60 6.47 -12.75
C LEU A 25 -11.50 5.12 -12.06
N LEU A 26 -10.27 4.64 -11.78
CA LEU A 26 -10.05 3.37 -11.09
C LEU A 26 -10.48 3.45 -9.63
N GLU A 27 -10.16 4.54 -8.95
CA GLU A 27 -10.55 4.79 -7.57
C GLU A 27 -12.07 4.82 -7.41
N ASP A 28 -12.77 5.55 -8.27
CA ASP A 28 -14.23 5.66 -8.26
C ASP A 28 -14.90 4.32 -8.60
N THR A 29 -14.32 3.54 -9.50
CA THR A 29 -14.85 2.23 -9.90
C THR A 29 -14.66 1.19 -8.79
N LEU A 30 -13.47 1.09 -8.23
CA LEU A 30 -13.15 0.13 -7.17
C LEU A 30 -13.48 0.67 -5.76
N LYS A 31 -14.00 1.89 -5.64
CA LYS A 31 -14.42 2.51 -4.39
C LYS A 31 -13.32 2.55 -3.33
N PHE A 32 -12.19 3.13 -3.69
CA PHE A 32 -11.11 3.43 -2.78
C PHE A 32 -10.55 4.84 -3.07
N ASP A 33 -9.80 5.38 -2.13
CA ASP A 33 -9.04 6.63 -2.29
C ASP A 33 -7.59 6.38 -1.88
N CYS A 34 -6.66 6.62 -2.81
CA CYS A 34 -5.24 6.51 -2.56
C CYS A 34 -4.64 7.90 -2.46
N THR A 35 -4.15 8.23 -1.29
CA THR A 35 -3.47 9.51 -1.07
C THR A 35 -1.97 9.32 -0.95
N TYR A 36 -1.23 10.38 -1.20
CA TYR A 36 0.22 10.40 -1.07
C TYR A 36 0.69 11.67 -0.37
N SER A 37 1.78 11.54 0.36
CA SER A 37 2.46 12.64 1.02
C SER A 37 3.84 12.82 0.41
N TYR A 38 4.13 14.01 -0.07
CA TYR A 38 5.48 14.39 -0.52
C TYR A 38 6.22 15.14 0.57
N PHE A 39 7.51 14.86 0.73
CA PHE A 39 8.37 15.76 1.46
C PHE A 39 8.57 17.05 0.67
N ARG A 40 8.25 18.18 1.27
CA ARG A 40 8.58 19.47 0.68
C ARG A 40 10.10 19.69 0.75
N SER A 41 10.69 20.27 -0.28
CA SER A 41 12.14 20.54 -0.34
C SER A 41 12.67 21.39 0.84
N VAL A 42 11.82 22.24 1.41
CA VAL A 42 12.11 23.05 2.61
C VAL A 42 12.28 22.17 3.84
N ASP A 43 11.59 21.03 3.89
CA ASP A 43 11.60 20.12 5.02
C ASP A 43 12.79 19.15 4.98
N LEU A 44 13.46 18.99 3.84
CA LEU A 44 14.58 18.06 3.68
C LEU A 44 15.70 18.30 4.70
N LYS A 45 16.04 19.56 5.01
CA LYS A 45 17.05 19.88 6.02
C LYS A 45 16.58 19.54 7.43
N LYS A 46 15.31 19.81 7.74
CA LYS A 46 14.69 19.55 9.05
C LYS A 46 14.49 18.06 9.26
N TYR A 47 14.19 17.31 8.20
CA TYR A 47 13.88 15.88 8.25
C TYR A 47 15.04 14.99 7.79
N ALA A 48 16.23 15.54 7.45
CA ALA A 48 17.38 14.75 7.02
C ALA A 48 17.70 13.60 8.00
N ALA A 49 17.60 13.86 9.31
CA ALA A 49 17.78 12.84 10.32
C ALA A 49 16.64 11.79 10.35
N SER A 50 15.41 12.19 10.01
CA SER A 50 14.28 11.26 9.94
C SER A 50 14.29 10.42 8.68
N LEU A 51 14.87 10.90 7.59
CA LEU A 51 15.07 10.12 6.35
C LEU A 51 16.04 8.94 6.54
N LEU A 52 16.86 8.98 7.58
CA LEU A 52 17.75 7.86 7.96
C LEU A 52 17.04 6.81 8.82
N LYS A 53 15.85 7.10 9.34
CA LYS A 53 15.05 6.15 10.10
C LYS A 53 14.26 5.27 9.13
N ARG A 54 14.26 3.97 9.39
CA ARG A 54 13.47 3.03 8.61
C ARG A 54 11.99 3.16 8.97
N ASP A 55 11.15 3.19 7.95
CA ASP A 55 9.70 3.03 8.09
C ASP A 55 9.35 1.55 8.29
N SER A 56 8.15 1.30 8.79
CA SER A 56 7.68 -0.06 9.07
C SER A 56 6.36 -0.32 8.36
N ILE A 57 6.28 -1.48 7.70
CA ILE A 57 5.04 -2.05 7.17
C ILE A 57 4.69 -3.26 8.03
N TYR A 58 3.44 -3.34 8.45
CA TYR A 58 2.90 -4.43 9.26
C TYR A 58 2.08 -5.34 8.36
N TRP A 59 2.47 -6.61 8.28
CA TRP A 59 1.65 -7.62 7.65
C TRP A 59 0.50 -7.98 8.57
N ILE A 60 -0.72 -7.79 8.10
CA ILE A 60 -1.98 -8.04 8.83
C ILE A 60 -2.90 -9.04 8.13
N GLY A 61 -2.43 -9.65 7.03
CA GLY A 61 -3.16 -10.69 6.32
C GLY A 61 -3.47 -11.90 7.19
N ASP A 62 -4.12 -12.91 6.61
CA ASP A 62 -4.54 -14.11 7.34
C ASP A 62 -3.35 -14.76 8.07
N PRO A 63 -3.37 -14.83 9.41
CA PRO A 63 -2.27 -15.38 10.20
C PRO A 63 -2.11 -16.90 10.03
N LYS A 64 -3.14 -17.60 9.50
CA LYS A 64 -3.05 -19.02 9.15
C LYS A 64 -2.21 -19.27 7.90
N VAL A 65 -2.14 -18.28 7.00
CA VAL A 65 -1.34 -18.37 5.77
C VAL A 65 0.06 -17.84 6.01
N TYR A 66 0.17 -16.66 6.61
CA TYR A 66 1.44 -16.04 6.95
C TYR A 66 1.36 -15.38 8.34
N PRO A 67 2.34 -15.61 9.22
CA PRO A 67 2.35 -14.97 10.53
C PRO A 67 2.46 -13.46 10.41
N GLN A 68 1.94 -12.74 11.39
CA GLN A 68 2.14 -11.30 11.51
C GLN A 68 3.65 -11.00 11.55
N GLN A 69 4.07 -9.99 10.81
CA GLN A 69 5.47 -9.63 10.67
C GLN A 69 5.62 -8.15 10.34
N ILE A 70 6.69 -7.55 10.86
CA ILE A 70 7.08 -6.18 10.56
C ILE A 70 8.20 -6.22 9.53
N PHE A 71 8.02 -5.46 8.46
CA PHE A 71 9.02 -5.23 7.42
C PHE A 71 9.51 -3.80 7.53
N ARG A 72 10.82 -3.60 7.45
CA ARG A 72 11.46 -2.29 7.55
C ARG A 72 12.06 -1.91 6.22
N PHE A 73 11.90 -0.67 5.83
CA PHE A 73 12.43 -0.14 4.58
C PHE A 73 12.88 1.30 4.74
N TYR A 74 13.72 1.77 3.85
CA TYR A 74 14.09 3.16 3.84
C TYR A 74 12.92 4.05 3.46
N PRO A 75 12.72 5.20 4.15
CA PRO A 75 11.63 6.10 3.85
C PRO A 75 11.72 6.58 2.41
N GLN A 76 10.56 6.65 1.78
CA GLN A 76 10.41 7.10 0.41
C GLN A 76 10.09 8.59 0.40
N PHE A 77 10.55 9.30 -0.62
CA PHE A 77 10.17 10.71 -0.83
C PHE A 77 8.65 10.90 -1.03
N CYS A 78 7.97 9.85 -1.46
CA CYS A 78 6.53 9.80 -1.59
C CYS A 78 6.01 8.59 -0.83
N LYS A 79 5.26 8.85 0.24
CA LYS A 79 4.52 7.81 0.96
C LYS A 79 3.10 7.79 0.41
N SER A 80 2.68 6.64 -0.04
CA SER A 80 1.35 6.42 -0.59
C SER A 80 0.61 5.36 0.22
N TYR A 81 -0.67 5.59 0.47
CA TYR A 81 -1.51 4.71 1.27
C TYR A 81 -2.99 4.88 0.91
N PHE A 82 -3.80 3.88 1.22
CA PHE A 82 -5.24 3.90 1.01
C PHE A 82 -5.92 4.57 2.20
N ARG A 83 -6.45 5.77 1.96
CA ARG A 83 -7.09 6.60 2.98
C ARG A 83 -8.52 6.16 3.26
N GLN A 84 -9.27 5.87 2.21
CA GLN A 84 -10.64 5.42 2.27
C GLN A 84 -10.81 4.20 1.37
N TYR A 85 -11.60 3.27 1.81
CA TYR A 85 -12.11 2.14 1.06
C TYR A 85 -13.48 1.80 1.60
N ASP A 86 -14.41 1.59 0.69
CA ASP A 86 -15.81 1.35 1.04
C ASP A 86 -15.96 0.10 1.91
N SER A 87 -17.08 0.01 2.65
CA SER A 87 -17.46 -1.13 3.50
C SER A 87 -17.63 -2.47 2.75
N LEU A 88 -17.45 -2.48 1.44
CA LEU A 88 -17.39 -3.70 0.63
C LEU A 88 -16.26 -4.61 1.13
N PRO A 89 -16.41 -5.93 1.00
CA PRO A 89 -15.44 -6.88 1.52
C PRO A 89 -14.05 -6.64 0.91
N VAL A 90 -13.16 -6.08 1.73
CA VAL A 90 -11.75 -5.86 1.40
C VAL A 90 -10.93 -6.79 2.28
N ARG A 91 -10.07 -7.60 1.67
CA ARG A 91 -9.09 -8.39 2.42
C ARG A 91 -7.83 -7.54 2.63
N LYS A 92 -7.61 -7.13 3.86
CA LYS A 92 -6.47 -6.31 4.27
C LYS A 92 -5.21 -7.18 4.28
N LEU A 93 -4.11 -6.66 3.73
CA LEU A 93 -2.84 -7.38 3.67
C LEU A 93 -1.73 -6.72 4.47
N ALA A 94 -1.57 -5.41 4.33
CA ALA A 94 -0.52 -4.67 5.01
C ALA A 94 -0.92 -3.23 5.30
N GLU A 95 -0.41 -2.70 6.40
CA GLU A 95 -0.63 -1.34 6.87
C GLU A 95 0.70 -0.64 7.22
N ILE A 96 0.69 0.68 7.27
CA ILE A 96 1.83 1.52 7.66
C ILE A 96 1.46 2.35 8.89
N ASP A 97 2.44 2.59 9.76
CA ASP A 97 2.27 3.48 10.91
C ASP A 97 2.64 4.92 10.50
N LEU A 98 1.65 5.79 10.40
CA LEU A 98 1.86 7.21 10.13
C LEU A 98 1.99 8.06 11.39
N ALA A 99 1.67 7.53 12.56
CA ALA A 99 1.67 8.30 13.80
C ALA A 99 3.05 8.85 14.19
N LYS A 100 4.12 8.18 13.73
CA LYS A 100 5.51 8.61 13.99
C LYS A 100 5.97 9.77 13.11
N ASP A 101 5.36 9.95 11.94
CA ASP A 101 5.78 10.97 10.97
C ASP A 101 5.00 12.27 11.12
N MET A 102 3.80 12.20 11.66
CA MET A 102 2.89 13.34 11.78
C MET A 102 3.10 14.17 13.05
N GLY A 103 4.01 13.79 13.92
CA GLY A 103 4.22 14.42 15.24
C GLY A 103 4.46 15.93 15.24
N ASN A 104 4.76 16.54 14.10
CA ASN A 104 4.93 17.99 13.95
C ASN A 104 3.99 18.63 12.91
N ALA A 105 3.28 17.83 12.11
CA ALA A 105 2.33 18.35 11.11
C ALA A 105 0.88 18.34 11.63
N LEU A 106 0.64 17.64 12.74
CA LEU A 106 -0.68 17.57 13.38
C LEU A 106 -1.04 18.83 14.18
N ASP A 107 -0.04 19.64 14.56
CA ASP A 107 -0.31 20.92 15.24
C ASP A 107 -0.96 21.96 14.30
N GLU A 108 -0.93 21.74 12.98
CA GLU A 108 -1.54 22.62 11.98
C GLU A 108 -2.87 22.07 11.39
N LEU A 109 -3.19 20.80 11.58
CA LEU A 109 -4.50 20.25 11.19
C LEU A 109 -5.35 20.01 12.44
N ASP A 110 -6.53 20.61 12.39
CA ASP A 110 -7.60 20.53 13.39
C ASP A 110 -7.61 19.19 14.12
N SER A 111 -7.31 19.22 15.42
CA SER A 111 -7.04 18.12 16.32
C SER A 111 -8.22 17.16 16.56
N THR A 112 -9.32 17.33 15.83
CA THR A 112 -10.58 16.58 16.06
C THR A 112 -10.69 15.29 15.25
N THR A 113 -9.80 15.03 14.27
CA THR A 113 -9.99 13.93 13.30
C THR A 113 -8.86 12.91 13.22
N VAL A 114 -7.74 13.10 13.90
CA VAL A 114 -6.63 12.14 13.81
C VAL A 114 -6.49 11.35 15.10
N SER A 115 -7.05 10.13 15.10
CA SER A 115 -6.75 9.15 16.13
C SER A 115 -5.24 8.90 16.15
N ARG A 116 -4.63 8.94 17.34
CA ARG A 116 -3.18 8.69 17.57
C ARG A 116 -2.67 7.34 17.07
N ASN A 117 -3.54 6.47 16.56
CA ASN A 117 -3.24 5.13 16.07
C ASN A 117 -3.82 4.94 14.66
N TYR A 118 -3.51 5.85 13.73
CA TYR A 118 -3.96 5.71 12.35
C TYR A 118 -2.99 4.81 11.56
N HIS A 119 -3.47 3.62 11.22
CA HIS A 119 -2.73 2.62 10.43
C HIS A 119 -3.41 2.43 9.07
N PRO A 120 -3.14 3.29 8.08
CA PRO A 120 -3.73 3.13 6.77
C PRO A 120 -3.13 1.94 6.02
N LEU A 121 -3.94 1.34 5.15
CA LEU A 121 -3.52 0.23 4.33
C LEU A 121 -2.53 0.68 3.24
N VAL A 122 -1.55 -0.16 2.97
CA VAL A 122 -0.64 -0.05 1.82
C VAL A 122 -0.78 -1.22 0.85
N ALA A 123 -1.48 -2.28 1.27
CA ALA A 123 -1.82 -3.40 0.41
C ALA A 123 -3.15 -4.01 0.81
N MET A 124 -4.00 -4.28 -0.19
CA MET A 124 -5.32 -4.89 -0.01
C MET A 124 -5.74 -5.67 -1.24
N VAL A 125 -6.69 -6.59 -1.05
CA VAL A 125 -7.35 -7.32 -2.13
C VAL A 125 -8.82 -6.94 -2.18
N ARG A 126 -9.27 -6.58 -3.36
CA ARG A 126 -10.65 -6.24 -3.66
C ARG A 126 -11.27 -7.33 -4.53
N PRO A 127 -12.32 -8.02 -4.09
CA PRO A 127 -13.10 -8.88 -4.96
C PRO A 127 -13.72 -8.07 -6.11
N TRP A 128 -13.68 -8.62 -7.32
CA TRP A 128 -14.28 -7.99 -8.50
C TRP A 128 -14.83 -9.06 -9.44
N GLY A 129 -16.15 -9.09 -9.58
CA GLY A 129 -16.82 -10.15 -10.31
C GLY A 129 -16.48 -11.53 -9.77
N LYS A 130 -15.93 -12.39 -10.63
CA LYS A 130 -15.49 -13.75 -10.25
C LYS A 130 -14.01 -13.81 -9.83
N GLY A 131 -13.28 -12.71 -9.95
CA GLY A 131 -11.85 -12.61 -9.63
C GLY A 131 -11.54 -11.61 -8.55
N GLU A 132 -10.30 -11.14 -8.52
CA GLU A 132 -9.78 -10.26 -7.49
C GLU A 132 -8.83 -9.21 -8.08
N VAL A 133 -8.82 -8.02 -7.49
CA VAL A 133 -7.83 -6.97 -7.77
C VAL A 133 -6.98 -6.76 -6.51
N VAL A 134 -5.69 -7.05 -6.61
CA VAL A 134 -4.69 -6.77 -5.58
C VAL A 134 -4.16 -5.36 -5.79
N LEU A 135 -4.34 -4.49 -4.83
CA LEU A 135 -3.91 -3.10 -4.87
C LEU A 135 -2.74 -2.90 -3.89
N VAL A 136 -1.65 -2.33 -4.37
CA VAL A 136 -0.44 -2.07 -3.57
C VAL A 136 0.06 -0.66 -3.84
N SER A 137 0.24 0.12 -2.79
CA SER A 137 0.69 1.53 -2.87
C SER A 137 2.20 1.72 -2.65
N THR A 138 2.98 0.65 -2.56
CA THR A 138 4.42 0.69 -2.23
C THR A 138 5.30 0.18 -3.39
N PRO A 139 5.30 0.83 -4.58
CA PRO A 139 5.99 0.32 -5.76
C PRO A 139 7.51 0.20 -5.60
N LEU A 140 8.14 1.07 -4.80
CA LEU A 140 9.59 1.03 -4.60
C LEU A 140 10.07 -0.26 -3.91
N LEU A 141 9.23 -0.93 -3.14
CA LEU A 141 9.58 -2.24 -2.56
C LEU A 141 9.74 -3.33 -3.62
N PHE A 142 9.12 -3.16 -4.79
CA PHE A 142 9.21 -4.09 -5.92
C PHE A 142 10.40 -3.80 -6.86
N THR A 143 11.23 -2.83 -6.52
CA THR A 143 12.50 -2.56 -7.20
C THR A 143 13.65 -3.33 -6.57
N ASN A 144 14.77 -3.43 -7.27
CA ASN A 144 16.00 -4.03 -6.71
C ASN A 144 16.41 -3.37 -5.38
N TYR A 145 16.21 -2.06 -5.26
CA TYR A 145 16.46 -1.32 -4.02
C TYR A 145 15.62 -1.84 -2.85
N GLY A 146 14.33 -2.10 -3.07
CA GLY A 146 13.43 -2.57 -2.03
C GLY A 146 13.59 -4.07 -1.73
N VAL A 147 13.65 -4.90 -2.76
CA VAL A 147 13.70 -6.37 -2.62
C VAL A 147 14.95 -6.85 -1.89
N LEU A 148 16.11 -6.22 -2.14
CA LEU A 148 17.38 -6.63 -1.56
C LEU A 148 17.59 -6.11 -0.12
N ASP A 149 16.72 -5.22 0.36
CA ASP A 149 16.84 -4.63 1.68
C ASP A 149 16.18 -5.52 2.74
N GLU A 150 16.97 -5.97 3.73
CA GLU A 150 16.55 -6.83 4.86
C GLU A 150 15.68 -8.04 4.44
N LYS A 151 14.43 -8.08 4.94
CA LYS A 151 13.47 -9.18 4.72
C LYS A 151 12.36 -8.79 3.73
N ASN A 152 12.56 -7.71 2.97
CA ASN A 152 11.51 -7.20 2.08
C ASN A 152 11.18 -8.15 0.92
N ALA A 153 12.11 -9.02 0.51
CA ALA A 153 11.80 -10.10 -0.41
C ALA A 153 10.65 -11.00 0.09
N THR A 154 10.59 -11.24 1.41
CA THR A 154 9.48 -12.00 2.02
C THR A 154 8.15 -11.25 1.92
N TYR A 155 8.15 -9.92 2.11
CA TYR A 155 6.96 -9.10 1.91
C TYR A 155 6.46 -9.20 0.46
N ILE A 156 7.37 -9.01 -0.50
CA ILE A 156 7.05 -9.11 -1.92
C ILE A 156 6.49 -10.49 -2.27
N PHE A 157 7.13 -11.56 -1.78
CA PHE A 157 6.65 -12.93 -1.97
C PHE A 157 5.20 -13.10 -1.45
N ARG A 158 4.90 -12.59 -0.27
CA ARG A 158 3.54 -12.66 0.31
C ARG A 158 2.50 -11.90 -0.52
N ILE A 159 2.89 -10.75 -1.08
CA ILE A 159 2.01 -9.99 -1.99
C ILE A 159 1.81 -10.78 -3.29
N LEU A 160 2.88 -11.28 -3.90
CA LEU A 160 2.80 -12.05 -5.15
C LEU A 160 1.98 -13.35 -4.97
N SER A 161 2.06 -13.99 -3.81
CA SER A 161 1.27 -15.20 -3.52
C SER A 161 -0.25 -14.96 -3.54
N GLN A 162 -0.70 -13.70 -3.45
CA GLN A 162 -2.12 -13.36 -3.57
C GLN A 162 -2.67 -13.62 -4.98
N ILE A 163 -1.82 -13.61 -6.00
CA ILE A 163 -2.21 -13.92 -7.39
C ILE A 163 -2.40 -15.44 -7.57
N GLY A 164 -1.79 -16.26 -6.69
CA GLY A 164 -1.86 -17.73 -6.76
C GLY A 164 -0.89 -18.31 -7.79
N GLU A 165 -1.11 -19.58 -8.16
CA GLU A 165 -0.25 -20.38 -9.07
C GLU A 165 -0.63 -20.20 -10.56
N LEU A 166 -1.39 -19.17 -10.90
CA LEU A 166 -1.84 -18.92 -12.27
C LEU A 166 -0.69 -18.40 -13.14
N PRO A 167 -0.73 -18.65 -14.45
CA PRO A 167 0.21 -18.01 -15.37
C PRO A 167 0.16 -16.49 -15.22
N VAL A 168 1.33 -15.87 -15.05
CA VAL A 168 1.45 -14.42 -14.86
C VAL A 168 1.86 -13.78 -16.18
N VAL A 169 1.08 -12.81 -16.63
CA VAL A 169 1.42 -11.94 -17.76
C VAL A 169 1.75 -10.56 -17.20
N ARG A 170 2.95 -10.06 -17.51
CA ARG A 170 3.36 -8.70 -17.18
C ARG A 170 3.11 -7.80 -18.38
N THR A 171 2.43 -6.70 -18.19
CA THR A 171 2.21 -5.63 -19.18
C THR A 171 2.92 -4.36 -18.76
#